data_0c84e67c9a4d66dc2f58e32b85246692
#
_entry.id   0c84e67c9a4d66dc2f58e32b85246692
#
_cell.length_a   1.000
_cell.length_b   1.000
_cell.length_c   1.000
_cell.angle_alpha   90.00
_cell.angle_beta   90.00
_cell.angle_gamma   90.00
#
_symmetry.space_group_name_H-M   'P 1'
#
loop_
_entity.id
_entity.type
_entity.pdbx_description
1 polymer ?
#
loop_
_entity_poly.entity_id
_entity_poly.type
_entity_poly.pdbx_seq_one_letter_code
_entity_poly.pdbx_strand_id
1 'polypeptide(L)'
;MVTYGTPFSGFSVADIPAAQAFYSDVVGLDVEESDGMLHLHLGDGHSVLVYPKGEAHVPASFTVLNLPVDDVSEAVRELAGRGVSFERYDGMPQDEDGVMKGNGPDIAWFTDPSGNIISVIGAAGPGR
;
A
#
# COMPACT_ATOMS: atom_id res chain seq x y z
N MET A 1 -8.49 -32.66 11.24
CA MET A 1 -8.61 -31.22 10.88
C MET A 1 -7.25 -30.57 10.92
N VAL A 2 -6.99 -29.72 9.96
CA VAL A 2 -5.75 -28.93 9.96
C VAL A 2 -5.90 -27.77 10.94
N THR A 3 -4.85 -27.51 11.70
CA THR A 3 -4.81 -26.35 12.62
C THR A 3 -3.87 -25.31 12.03
N TYR A 4 -4.34 -24.08 11.87
CA TYR A 4 -3.57 -23.00 11.27
C TYR A 4 -3.02 -22.05 12.34
N GLY A 5 -1.81 -21.54 12.08
CA GLY A 5 -1.30 -20.40 12.83
C GLY A 5 -1.93 -19.11 12.33
N THR A 6 -1.38 -17.98 12.75
CA THR A 6 -1.88 -16.66 12.33
C THR A 6 -1.54 -16.43 10.85
N PRO A 7 -2.55 -16.24 9.99
CA PRO A 7 -2.28 -16.00 8.57
C PRO A 7 -1.64 -14.63 8.35
N PHE A 8 -0.88 -14.53 7.29
CA PHE A 8 -0.34 -13.23 6.84
C PHE A 8 -0.31 -13.21 5.32
N SER A 9 -0.34 -12.00 4.77
CA SER A 9 -0.25 -11.79 3.32
C SER A 9 1.19 -11.47 2.94
N GLY A 10 1.48 -11.51 1.65
CA GLY A 10 2.80 -11.15 1.17
C GLY A 10 2.80 -10.71 -0.27
N PHE A 11 3.81 -9.93 -0.64
CA PHE A 11 4.03 -9.55 -2.02
C PHE A 11 5.52 -9.37 -2.27
N SER A 12 5.90 -9.39 -3.55
CA SER A 12 7.31 -9.29 -3.91
C SER A 12 7.68 -7.87 -4.34
N VAL A 13 8.96 -7.57 -4.21
CA VAL A 13 9.56 -6.34 -4.73
C VAL A 13 10.83 -6.70 -5.48
N ALA A 14 11.32 -5.78 -6.30
CA ALA A 14 12.57 -5.96 -7.01
C ALA A 14 13.77 -5.68 -6.12
N ASP A 15 13.66 -4.73 -5.21
CA ASP A 15 14.78 -4.19 -4.44
C ASP A 15 14.32 -3.91 -2.99
N ILE A 16 14.86 -4.68 -2.05
CA ILE A 16 14.49 -4.56 -0.64
C ILE A 16 14.91 -3.21 -0.03
N PRO A 17 16.15 -2.71 -0.22
CA PRO A 17 16.50 -1.41 0.35
C PRO A 17 15.60 -0.27 -0.14
N ALA A 18 15.24 -0.25 -1.42
CA ALA A 18 14.34 0.78 -1.95
C ALA A 18 12.94 0.64 -1.34
N ALA A 19 12.45 -0.59 -1.20
CA ALA A 19 11.15 -0.82 -0.59
C ALA A 19 11.15 -0.42 0.89
N GLN A 20 12.21 -0.73 1.61
CA GLN A 20 12.34 -0.37 3.02
C GLN A 20 12.26 1.15 3.22
N ALA A 21 13.03 1.90 2.44
CA ALA A 21 13.01 3.35 2.52
C ALA A 21 11.62 3.90 2.18
N PHE A 22 10.98 3.34 1.17
CA PHE A 22 9.66 3.81 0.75
C PHE A 22 8.59 3.56 1.81
N TYR A 23 8.47 2.33 2.29
CA TYR A 23 7.42 1.99 3.25
C TYR A 23 7.67 2.60 4.63
N SER A 24 8.93 2.73 5.05
CA SER A 24 9.28 3.32 6.33
C SER A 24 9.26 4.85 6.31
N ASP A 25 9.97 5.46 5.36
CA ASP A 25 10.22 6.91 5.39
C ASP A 25 9.15 7.71 4.66
N VAL A 26 8.59 7.18 3.57
CA VAL A 26 7.60 7.90 2.78
C VAL A 26 6.20 7.58 3.26
N VAL A 27 5.84 6.30 3.32
CA VAL A 27 4.51 5.88 3.76
C VAL A 27 4.35 6.00 5.27
N GLY A 28 5.41 5.74 6.02
CA GLY A 28 5.39 5.89 7.48
C GLY A 28 4.92 4.67 8.23
N LEU A 29 5.08 3.48 7.64
CA LEU A 29 4.72 2.24 8.32
C LEU A 29 5.86 1.77 9.23
N ASP A 30 5.51 0.89 10.18
CA ASP A 30 6.48 0.22 11.02
C ASP A 30 7.06 -0.95 10.23
N VAL A 31 8.31 -0.82 9.80
CA VAL A 31 8.98 -1.78 8.92
C VAL A 31 10.16 -2.40 9.62
N GLU A 32 10.20 -3.73 9.63
CA GLU A 32 11.31 -4.48 10.20
C GLU A 32 11.97 -5.32 9.10
N GLU A 33 13.29 -5.22 8.97
CA GLU A 33 14.05 -6.04 8.02
C GLU A 33 14.61 -7.25 8.78
N SER A 34 14.47 -8.45 8.21
CA SER A 34 14.98 -9.67 8.78
C SER A 34 15.25 -10.67 7.66
N ASP A 35 16.46 -11.19 7.61
CA ASP A 35 16.86 -12.22 6.62
C ASP A 35 16.64 -11.80 5.17
N GLY A 36 16.83 -10.51 4.87
CA GLY A 36 16.67 -9.99 3.52
C GLY A 36 15.23 -9.76 3.10
N MET A 37 14.29 -9.83 4.03
CA MET A 37 12.87 -9.56 3.78
C MET A 37 12.39 -8.46 4.69
N LEU A 38 11.25 -7.88 4.37
CA LEU A 38 10.63 -6.87 5.23
C LEU A 38 9.35 -7.42 5.85
N HIS A 39 9.10 -7.02 7.08
CA HIS A 39 7.84 -7.26 7.77
C HIS A 39 7.19 -5.91 8.01
N LEU A 40 6.04 -5.69 7.38
CA LEU A 40 5.26 -4.47 7.60
C LEU A 40 4.29 -4.75 8.75
N HIS A 41 4.46 -4.05 9.86
CA HIS A 41 3.58 -4.21 11.02
C HIS A 41 2.44 -3.19 10.91
N LEU A 42 1.21 -3.67 10.72
CA LEU A 42 0.08 -2.83 10.36
C LEU A 42 -0.92 -2.60 11.50
N GLY A 43 -0.58 -2.98 12.73
CA GLY A 43 -1.48 -2.86 13.86
C GLY A 43 -2.37 -4.07 14.03
N ASP A 44 -2.95 -4.22 15.23
CA ASP A 44 -3.84 -5.33 15.59
C ASP A 44 -3.26 -6.71 15.27
N GLY A 45 -1.93 -6.84 15.30
CA GLY A 45 -1.25 -8.09 15.01
C GLY A 45 -1.18 -8.45 13.52
N HIS A 46 -1.65 -7.58 12.65
CA HIS A 46 -1.55 -7.82 11.20
C HIS A 46 -0.15 -7.50 10.70
N SER A 47 0.39 -8.37 9.85
CA SER A 47 1.66 -8.11 9.20
C SER A 47 1.61 -8.56 7.75
N VAL A 48 2.48 -7.95 6.95
CA VAL A 48 2.65 -8.31 5.54
C VAL A 48 4.12 -8.58 5.31
N LEU A 49 4.41 -9.69 4.64
CA LEU A 49 5.77 -10.06 4.27
C LEU A 49 6.10 -9.47 2.90
N VAL A 50 7.20 -8.74 2.81
CA VAL A 50 7.71 -8.22 1.54
C VAL A 50 9.01 -8.95 1.24
N TYR A 51 9.05 -9.66 0.11
CA TYR A 51 10.19 -10.51 -0.21
C TYR A 51 10.79 -10.15 -1.56
N PRO A 52 12.11 -10.37 -1.74
CA PRO A 52 12.79 -9.95 -2.97
C PRO A 52 12.65 -10.98 -4.07
N LYS A 53 12.42 -10.52 -5.29
CA LYS A 53 12.50 -11.35 -6.49
C LYS A 53 13.48 -10.76 -7.52
N GLY A 54 14.12 -9.64 -7.21
CA GLY A 54 15.06 -9.01 -8.13
C GLY A 54 14.46 -8.82 -9.51
N GLU A 55 15.19 -9.22 -10.53
CA GLU A 55 14.73 -9.07 -11.91
C GLU A 55 13.51 -9.94 -12.26
N ALA A 56 13.22 -10.97 -11.45
CA ALA A 56 12.05 -11.81 -11.67
C ALA A 56 10.76 -11.20 -11.10
N HIS A 57 10.85 -10.05 -10.42
CA HIS A 57 9.67 -9.38 -9.89
C HIS A 57 8.78 -8.88 -11.03
N VAL A 58 7.49 -9.20 -10.95
CA VAL A 58 6.46 -8.68 -11.85
C VAL A 58 5.47 -7.90 -10.99
N PRO A 59 5.26 -6.60 -11.26
CA PRO A 59 4.30 -5.81 -10.48
C PRO A 59 2.90 -6.37 -10.63
N ALA A 60 2.16 -6.37 -9.53
CA ALA A 60 0.76 -6.79 -9.56
C ALA A 60 -0.08 -5.76 -10.33
N SER A 61 -1.09 -6.24 -11.04
CA SER A 61 -2.03 -5.38 -11.74
C SER A 61 -3.22 -5.00 -10.85
N PHE A 62 -3.16 -5.32 -9.59
CA PHE A 62 -4.23 -5.05 -8.61
C PHE A 62 -3.61 -4.47 -7.35
N THR A 63 -4.46 -3.92 -6.47
CA THR A 63 -4.00 -3.33 -5.20
C THR A 63 -3.54 -4.41 -4.26
N VAL A 64 -2.26 -4.38 -3.87
CA VAL A 64 -1.69 -5.38 -2.96
C VAL A 64 -1.83 -5.00 -1.50
N LEU A 65 -2.05 -3.72 -1.20
CA LEU A 65 -2.15 -3.23 0.17
C LEU A 65 -3.06 -2.01 0.20
N ASN A 66 -4.08 -2.05 1.07
CA ASN A 66 -5.00 -0.94 1.25
C ASN A 66 -4.75 -0.35 2.65
N LEU A 67 -4.49 0.94 2.72
CA LEU A 67 -4.19 1.64 3.96
C LEU A 67 -5.36 2.54 4.34
N PRO A 68 -6.19 2.13 5.32
CA PRO A 68 -7.31 2.97 5.74
C PRO A 68 -6.84 4.25 6.43
N VAL A 69 -7.48 5.36 6.08
CA VAL A 69 -7.22 6.67 6.68
C VAL A 69 -8.55 7.38 6.93
N ASP A 70 -8.54 8.35 7.83
CA ASP A 70 -9.76 9.10 8.15
C ASP A 70 -10.14 10.07 7.03
N ASP A 71 -9.15 10.73 6.44
CA ASP A 71 -9.36 11.73 5.37
C ASP A 71 -8.42 11.41 4.21
N VAL A 72 -8.99 10.84 3.14
CA VAL A 72 -8.20 10.40 1.99
C VAL A 72 -7.54 11.59 1.27
N SER A 73 -8.28 12.67 1.07
CA SER A 73 -7.71 13.85 0.39
C SER A 73 -6.53 14.44 1.14
N GLU A 74 -6.61 14.49 2.47
CA GLU A 74 -5.51 14.98 3.30
C GLU A 74 -4.31 14.04 3.21
N ALA A 75 -4.55 12.72 3.28
CA ALA A 75 -3.48 11.74 3.16
C ALA A 75 -2.78 11.82 1.80
N VAL A 76 -3.55 12.02 0.72
CA VAL A 76 -3.00 12.17 -0.63
C VAL A 76 -2.07 13.39 -0.70
N ARG A 77 -2.51 14.52 -0.14
CA ARG A 77 -1.69 15.74 -0.15
C ARG A 77 -0.41 15.58 0.64
N GLU A 78 -0.49 14.91 1.79
CA GLU A 78 0.71 14.65 2.60
C GLU A 78 1.69 13.74 1.88
N LEU A 79 1.22 12.65 1.30
CA LEU A 79 2.07 11.73 0.55
C LEU A 79 2.65 12.38 -0.70
N ALA A 80 1.85 13.16 -1.42
CA ALA A 80 2.33 13.89 -2.59
C ALA A 80 3.43 14.88 -2.19
N GLY A 81 3.31 15.49 -1.02
CA GLY A 81 4.35 16.37 -0.49
C GLY A 81 5.64 15.66 -0.18
N ARG A 82 5.61 14.34 -0.02
CA ARG A 82 6.79 13.50 0.17
C ARG A 82 7.28 12.87 -1.13
N GLY A 83 6.72 13.27 -2.27
CA GLY A 83 7.17 12.82 -3.57
C GLY A 83 6.38 11.67 -4.18
N VAL A 84 5.28 11.27 -3.56
CA VAL A 84 4.43 10.20 -4.13
C VAL A 84 3.60 10.76 -5.28
N SER A 85 3.58 10.04 -6.40
CA SER A 85 2.72 10.37 -7.54
C SER A 85 1.50 9.44 -7.52
N PHE A 86 0.32 10.02 -7.51
CA PHE A 86 -0.91 9.22 -7.49
C PHE A 86 -1.34 8.85 -8.89
N GLU A 87 -1.79 7.61 -9.04
CA GLU A 87 -2.14 7.02 -10.32
C GLU A 87 -3.49 7.51 -10.81
N ARG A 88 -3.63 7.62 -12.12
CA ARG A 88 -4.89 7.96 -12.76
C ARG A 88 -5.27 6.84 -13.72
N TYR A 89 -6.50 6.40 -13.64
CA TYR A 89 -7.01 5.30 -14.44
C TYR A 89 -8.11 5.79 -15.37
N ASP A 90 -8.01 5.44 -16.64
CA ASP A 90 -9.01 5.82 -17.64
C ASP A 90 -10.38 5.29 -17.24
N GLY A 91 -11.39 6.14 -17.37
CA GLY A 91 -12.76 5.75 -17.05
C GLY A 91 -13.12 5.82 -15.58
N MET A 92 -12.18 6.18 -14.71
CA MET A 92 -12.46 6.33 -13.29
C MET A 92 -12.74 7.79 -12.94
N PRO A 93 -13.79 8.05 -12.13
CA PRO A 93 -14.11 9.44 -11.73
C PRO A 93 -13.21 9.89 -10.60
N GLN A 94 -11.99 10.29 -10.93
CA GLN A 94 -11.00 10.78 -9.98
C GLN A 94 -10.95 12.29 -10.02
N ASP A 95 -10.84 12.92 -8.83
CA ASP A 95 -10.73 14.38 -8.75
C ASP A 95 -9.30 14.83 -9.08
N GLU A 96 -9.02 16.12 -8.88
CA GLU A 96 -7.72 16.70 -9.23
C GLU A 96 -6.55 16.11 -8.45
N ASP A 97 -6.81 15.57 -7.25
CA ASP A 97 -5.80 14.92 -6.42
C ASP A 97 -5.67 13.41 -6.73
N GLY A 98 -6.52 12.89 -7.60
CA GLY A 98 -6.52 11.46 -7.93
C GLY A 98 -7.44 10.63 -7.06
N VAL A 99 -8.29 11.26 -6.25
CA VAL A 99 -9.20 10.55 -5.35
C VAL A 99 -10.49 10.21 -6.09
N MET A 100 -10.87 8.94 -6.06
CA MET A 100 -12.15 8.48 -6.59
C MET A 100 -13.19 8.58 -5.48
N LYS A 101 -14.28 9.29 -5.76
CA LYS A 101 -15.38 9.51 -4.82
C LYS A 101 -16.70 9.03 -5.42
N GLY A 102 -17.65 8.73 -4.55
CA GLY A 102 -19.00 8.42 -4.97
C GLY A 102 -19.30 6.96 -5.24
N ASN A 103 -18.30 6.08 -5.21
CA ASN A 103 -18.46 4.65 -5.45
C ASN A 103 -18.04 3.84 -4.22
N GLY A 104 -18.60 4.20 -3.06
CA GLY A 104 -18.20 3.60 -1.79
C GLY A 104 -17.20 4.50 -1.07
N PRO A 105 -16.23 3.95 -0.33
CA PRO A 105 -15.22 4.77 0.34
C PRO A 105 -14.41 5.55 -0.68
N ASP A 106 -13.96 6.74 -0.27
CA ASP A 106 -12.96 7.47 -1.05
C ASP A 106 -11.70 6.63 -1.14
N ILE A 107 -11.03 6.64 -2.28
CA ILE A 107 -9.84 5.84 -2.49
C ILE A 107 -8.92 6.53 -3.50
N ALA A 108 -7.61 6.40 -3.28
CA ALA A 108 -6.61 6.86 -4.23
C ALA A 108 -5.48 5.84 -4.27
N TRP A 109 -4.82 5.72 -5.41
CA TRP A 109 -3.80 4.70 -5.64
C TRP A 109 -2.45 5.30 -5.98
N PHE A 110 -1.39 4.67 -5.51
CA PHE A 110 -0.03 5.01 -5.88
C PHE A 110 0.78 3.72 -6.03
N THR A 111 2.00 3.83 -6.54
CA THR A 111 2.86 2.65 -6.70
C THR A 111 4.08 2.75 -5.80
N ASP A 112 4.59 1.59 -5.38
CA ASP A 112 5.87 1.52 -4.70
C ASP A 112 7.01 1.53 -5.74
N PRO A 113 8.29 1.58 -5.30
CA PRO A 113 9.41 1.61 -6.26
C PRO A 113 9.49 0.41 -7.20
N SER A 114 8.84 -0.70 -6.85
CA SER A 114 8.80 -1.90 -7.67
C SER A 114 7.55 -1.99 -8.54
N GLY A 115 6.71 -0.95 -8.55
CA GLY A 115 5.51 -0.90 -9.38
C GLY A 115 4.28 -1.55 -8.78
N ASN A 116 4.34 -2.05 -7.56
CA ASN A 116 3.15 -2.59 -6.89
C ASN A 116 2.16 -1.47 -6.56
N ILE A 117 0.87 -1.78 -6.65
CA ILE A 117 -0.20 -0.80 -6.44
C ILE A 117 -0.65 -0.82 -4.99
N ILE A 118 -0.63 0.35 -4.36
CA ILE A 118 -1.02 0.58 -2.97
C ILE A 118 -2.17 1.58 -2.98
N SER A 119 -3.10 1.47 -2.05
CA SER A 119 -4.15 2.48 -1.91
C SER A 119 -4.16 3.12 -0.54
N VAL A 120 -4.64 4.36 -0.48
CA VAL A 120 -5.20 4.95 0.74
C VAL A 120 -6.71 4.97 0.56
N ILE A 121 -7.43 4.51 1.57
CA ILE A 121 -8.87 4.30 1.46
C ILE A 121 -9.56 4.80 2.73
N GLY A 122 -10.77 5.32 2.60
CA GLY A 122 -11.52 5.83 3.73
C GLY A 122 -11.85 4.73 4.73
N ALA A 123 -11.45 4.94 5.98
CA ALA A 123 -11.62 3.96 7.06
C ALA A 123 -13.02 3.97 7.64
N ALA A 124 -13.65 5.12 7.69
CA ALA A 124 -14.89 5.34 8.41
C ALA A 124 -16.05 5.54 7.45
N GLY A 125 -16.38 4.54 6.69
CA GLY A 125 -17.55 4.60 5.83
C GLY A 125 -18.69 3.79 6.39
N PRO A 126 -19.92 4.03 5.95
CA PRO A 126 -21.04 3.17 6.29
C PRO A 126 -20.75 1.73 5.87
N GLY A 127 -21.12 0.77 6.69
CA GLY A 127 -20.93 -0.64 6.38
C GLY A 127 -19.54 -1.17 6.68
N ARG A 128 -18.75 -0.42 7.38
CA ARG A 128 -17.40 -0.83 7.74
C ARG A 128 -17.26 -1.22 9.15
#